data_db64b668faf015b70f51321a8f6ec8cd
#
_entry.id   db64b668faf015b70f51321a8f6ec8cd
#
_cell.length_a   1.000
_cell.length_b   1.000
_cell.length_c   1.000
_cell.angle_alpha   90.00
_cell.angle_beta   90.00
_cell.angle_gamma   90.00
#
_symmetry.space_group_name_H-M   'P 1'
#
loop_
_entity.id
_entity.type
_entity.pdbx_description
1 polymer ?
#
loop_
_entity_poly.entity_id
_entity_poly.type
_entity_poly.pdbx_seq_one_letter_code
_entity_poly.pdbx_strand_id
1 'polypeptide(L)'
;NDIAKPGDAIFAKLNLKFISKQSKKQGSSDTRAVMQLFQDEKELETSRFYFINSKNKRTTTPELLCGIPLSTWLDAEKEYSLKIFIDIGTSIKKEFSLPFTLEHYDFIAETIPLNQKNSDIKQDMSVERLAQIEKLNTILKTTMPQDVYSLKPFIKPIESNRLTSFFGDRRTFTYTDGKSSTSLHYGNDYGIPEGTPIISCAEGRIVMAENRISTGWSIVIEHLPGLYSLYYHLKELDVKEGQMVKQGELLGKSGATGLATGPHLHWEIRLNMAAVRPEFFLQDFAHQNNNN
;
A
#
# COMPACT_ATOMS: atom_id res chain seq x y z
N ASN A 1 -3.45 -21.68 0.66
CA ASN A 1 -2.76 -21.75 -0.62
C ASN A 1 -1.54 -20.84 -0.52
N ASP A 2 -0.35 -21.44 -0.69
CA ASP A 2 0.95 -20.77 -0.58
C ASP A 2 1.39 -20.15 -1.91
N ILE A 3 0.43 -19.76 -2.76
CA ILE A 3 0.65 -19.16 -4.08
C ILE A 3 0.34 -17.68 -4.00
N ALA A 4 1.35 -16.86 -4.27
CA ALA A 4 1.24 -15.41 -4.35
C ALA A 4 1.48 -14.95 -5.80
N LYS A 5 1.06 -13.73 -6.13
CA LYS A 5 1.27 -13.12 -7.45
C LYS A 5 2.24 -11.94 -7.34
N PRO A 6 3.02 -11.66 -8.38
CA PRO A 6 3.76 -10.40 -8.45
C PRO A 6 2.80 -9.20 -8.26
N GLY A 7 3.17 -8.29 -7.38
CA GLY A 7 2.32 -7.15 -7.00
C GLY A 7 1.39 -7.40 -5.80
N ASP A 8 1.32 -8.61 -5.27
CA ASP A 8 0.63 -8.88 -4.00
C ASP A 8 1.48 -8.41 -2.80
N ALA A 9 0.96 -8.65 -1.62
CA ALA A 9 1.70 -8.57 -0.36
C ALA A 9 1.61 -9.91 0.39
N ILE A 10 2.51 -10.14 1.33
CA ILE A 10 2.40 -11.25 2.28
C ILE A 10 2.33 -10.65 3.67
N PHE A 11 1.33 -11.05 4.45
CA PHE A 11 1.20 -10.67 5.85
C PHE A 11 1.45 -11.85 6.76
N ALA A 12 2.23 -11.61 7.81
CA ALA A 12 2.47 -12.57 8.87
C ALA A 12 2.00 -12.04 10.22
N LYS A 13 1.24 -12.86 10.94
CA LYS A 13 0.76 -12.56 12.29
C LYS A 13 1.49 -13.43 13.30
N LEU A 14 2.10 -12.82 14.30
CA LEU A 14 2.79 -13.51 15.40
C LEU A 14 1.97 -13.40 16.68
N ASN A 15 1.67 -14.54 17.27
CA ASN A 15 1.03 -14.62 18.58
C ASN A 15 2.06 -15.07 19.63
N LEU A 16 2.36 -14.20 20.59
CA LEU A 16 3.44 -14.39 21.54
C LEU A 16 2.98 -15.12 22.83
N LYS A 17 2.09 -16.11 22.72
CA LYS A 17 1.54 -16.87 23.88
C LYS A 17 2.60 -17.42 24.85
N PHE A 18 3.76 -17.81 24.34
CA PHE A 18 4.81 -18.42 25.16
C PHE A 18 5.67 -17.44 25.96
N ILE A 19 5.57 -16.13 25.66
CA ILE A 19 6.45 -15.11 26.21
C ILE A 19 5.87 -14.48 27.47
N SER A 20 4.55 -14.49 27.62
CA SER A 20 3.83 -13.83 28.72
C SER A 20 4.18 -14.37 30.12
N LYS A 21 4.74 -15.58 30.23
CA LYS A 21 5.14 -16.18 31.52
C LYS A 21 6.52 -15.75 32.03
N GLN A 22 7.44 -15.41 31.09
CA GLN A 22 8.80 -15.01 31.45
C GLN A 22 9.03 -13.49 31.46
N SER A 23 8.28 -12.74 30.63
CA SER A 23 8.49 -11.30 30.46
C SER A 23 7.75 -10.41 31.47
N LYS A 24 6.99 -10.97 32.41
CA LYS A 24 6.38 -10.18 33.51
C LYS A 24 7.40 -9.42 34.36
N LYS A 25 8.69 -9.71 34.23
CA LYS A 25 9.79 -9.02 34.93
C LYS A 25 10.58 -8.01 34.07
N GLN A 26 10.40 -8.00 32.74
CA GLN A 26 11.07 -7.04 31.82
C GLN A 26 10.04 -6.47 30.87
N GLY A 27 9.98 -5.15 30.79
CA GLY A 27 8.99 -4.43 29.99
C GLY A 27 8.99 -4.87 28.52
N SER A 28 7.83 -4.84 27.88
CA SER A 28 7.55 -5.24 26.48
C SER A 28 8.30 -4.44 25.40
N SER A 29 9.27 -3.61 25.78
CA SER A 29 10.00 -2.70 24.87
C SER A 29 11.10 -3.37 24.03
N ASP A 30 11.54 -4.58 24.37
CA ASP A 30 12.70 -5.22 23.74
C ASP A 30 12.36 -6.34 22.74
N THR A 31 11.11 -6.45 22.32
CA THR A 31 10.76 -7.42 21.28
C THR A 31 11.07 -6.82 19.91
N ARG A 32 12.02 -7.41 19.22
CA ARG A 32 12.35 -7.11 17.82
C ARG A 32 11.95 -8.30 16.96
N ALA A 33 11.11 -8.07 15.99
CA ALA A 33 10.79 -9.08 14.99
C ALA A 33 10.83 -8.44 13.59
N VAL A 34 11.45 -9.13 12.65
CA VAL A 34 11.54 -8.72 11.25
C VAL A 34 11.14 -9.86 10.35
N MET A 35 10.58 -9.53 9.19
CA MET A 35 10.32 -10.45 8.09
C MET A 35 11.14 -9.99 6.90
N GLN A 36 11.87 -10.92 6.30
CA GLN A 36 12.72 -10.68 5.15
C GLN A 36 12.27 -11.54 3.98
N LEU A 37 12.25 -10.95 2.80
CA LEU A 37 12.00 -11.64 1.53
C LEU A 37 13.33 -11.96 0.86
N PHE A 38 13.51 -13.20 0.47
CA PHE A 38 14.66 -13.68 -0.28
C PHE A 38 14.23 -14.24 -1.64
N GLN A 39 15.06 -14.00 -2.64
CA GLN A 39 15.09 -14.75 -3.90
C GLN A 39 16.41 -15.52 -3.91
N ASP A 40 16.33 -16.83 -3.94
CA ASP A 40 17.49 -17.69 -3.70
C ASP A 40 18.16 -17.32 -2.35
N GLU A 41 19.41 -16.83 -2.37
CA GLU A 41 20.13 -16.37 -1.18
C GLU A 41 20.16 -14.83 -1.05
N LYS A 42 19.61 -14.10 -2.03
CA LYS A 42 19.63 -12.64 -2.05
C LYS A 42 18.44 -12.06 -1.29
N GLU A 43 18.71 -11.26 -0.27
CA GLU A 43 17.68 -10.44 0.38
C GLU A 43 17.18 -9.37 -0.59
N LEU A 44 15.85 -9.28 -0.75
CA LEU A 44 15.17 -8.33 -1.60
C LEU A 44 14.51 -7.21 -0.79
N GLU A 45 13.88 -7.55 0.35
CA GLU A 45 13.09 -6.62 1.14
C GLU A 45 13.10 -7.03 2.61
N THR A 46 13.00 -6.06 3.53
CA THR A 46 12.88 -6.28 4.98
C THR A 46 11.80 -5.40 5.57
N SER A 47 10.91 -6.00 6.35
CA SER A 47 9.83 -5.32 7.07
C SER A 47 9.85 -5.64 8.56
N ARG A 48 9.40 -4.69 9.39
CA ARG A 48 9.33 -4.84 10.84
C ARG A 48 7.94 -5.19 11.31
N PHE A 49 7.84 -6.07 12.30
CA PHE A 49 6.60 -6.33 13.00
C PHE A 49 6.25 -5.18 13.95
N TYR A 50 4.95 -4.90 14.06
CA TYR A 50 4.38 -3.94 15.00
C TYR A 50 3.23 -4.56 15.78
N PHE A 51 2.97 -4.06 16.98
CA PHE A 51 1.90 -4.55 17.85
C PHE A 51 0.53 -4.10 17.35
N ILE A 52 -0.43 -5.03 17.27
CA ILE A 52 -1.81 -4.75 16.82
C ILE A 52 -2.83 -4.72 17.95
N ASN A 53 -2.48 -5.15 19.15
CA ASN A 53 -3.38 -5.21 20.31
C ASN A 53 -2.86 -4.47 21.56
N SER A 54 -1.85 -3.62 21.41
CA SER A 54 -1.21 -2.90 22.52
C SER A 54 -2.12 -1.90 23.24
N LYS A 55 -3.21 -1.43 22.60
CA LYS A 55 -4.18 -0.48 23.20
C LYS A 55 -5.09 -1.13 24.23
N ASN A 56 -5.19 -2.45 24.28
CA ASN A 56 -6.09 -3.17 25.18
C ASN A 56 -5.31 -3.87 26.30
N LYS A 57 -5.09 -3.18 27.42
CA LYS A 57 -4.39 -3.70 28.62
C LYS A 57 -4.98 -4.98 29.23
N ARG A 58 -6.09 -5.50 28.70
CA ARG A 58 -6.77 -6.72 29.17
C ARG A 58 -6.45 -7.97 28.37
N THR A 59 -5.80 -7.86 27.19
CA THR A 59 -5.38 -9.04 26.44
C THR A 59 -4.09 -9.59 27.01
N THR A 60 -4.11 -10.86 27.35
CA THR A 60 -3.00 -11.54 28.02
C THR A 60 -1.86 -11.95 27.08
N THR A 61 -2.06 -11.81 25.78
CA THR A 61 -1.11 -12.27 24.75
C THR A 61 -0.87 -11.17 23.73
N PRO A 62 0.38 -10.69 23.59
CA PRO A 62 0.73 -9.73 22.54
C PRO A 62 0.63 -10.36 21.15
N GLU A 63 0.06 -9.63 20.21
CA GLU A 63 0.00 -9.97 18.80
C GLU A 63 0.73 -8.92 17.98
N LEU A 64 1.54 -9.39 17.04
CA LEU A 64 2.24 -8.54 16.08
C LEU A 64 1.83 -8.88 14.66
N LEU A 65 1.84 -7.87 13.80
CA LEU A 65 1.59 -8.00 12.37
C LEU A 65 2.78 -7.41 11.60
N CYS A 66 3.08 -8.00 10.46
CA CYS A 66 4.04 -7.48 9.49
C CYS A 66 3.52 -7.75 8.10
N GLY A 67 3.62 -6.76 7.21
CA GLY A 67 3.37 -6.93 5.79
C GLY A 67 4.64 -6.69 4.98
N ILE A 68 4.86 -7.48 3.93
CA ILE A 68 5.95 -7.30 2.98
C ILE A 68 5.40 -7.27 1.55
N PRO A 69 5.73 -6.26 0.73
CA PRO A 69 5.25 -6.17 -0.64
C PRO A 69 6.03 -7.12 -1.56
N LEU A 70 5.35 -7.65 -2.56
CA LEU A 70 5.95 -8.40 -3.65
C LEU A 70 6.03 -7.52 -4.89
N SER A 71 7.25 -7.23 -5.35
CA SER A 71 7.44 -6.40 -6.54
C SER A 71 6.74 -7.02 -7.76
N THR A 72 6.17 -6.17 -8.64
CA THR A 72 5.63 -6.58 -9.94
C THR A 72 6.71 -7.09 -10.93
N TRP A 73 7.99 -7.00 -10.55
CA TRP A 73 9.13 -7.45 -11.33
C TRP A 73 9.70 -8.79 -10.85
N LEU A 74 9.06 -9.43 -9.86
CA LEU A 74 9.46 -10.76 -9.42
C LEU A 74 9.13 -11.80 -10.51
N ASP A 75 10.06 -12.70 -10.71
CA ASP A 75 10.01 -13.74 -11.74
C ASP A 75 9.43 -15.03 -11.15
N ALA A 76 8.33 -15.54 -11.70
CA ALA A 76 7.68 -16.75 -11.21
C ALA A 76 8.54 -18.04 -11.38
N GLU A 77 9.62 -18.00 -12.17
CA GLU A 77 10.53 -19.12 -12.36
C GLU A 77 11.64 -19.20 -11.29
N LYS A 78 11.66 -18.24 -10.34
CA LYS A 78 12.64 -18.17 -9.27
C LYS A 78 12.10 -18.74 -7.96
N GLU A 79 13.02 -19.20 -7.10
CA GLU A 79 12.70 -19.64 -5.75
C GLU A 79 12.67 -18.45 -4.78
N TYR A 80 11.64 -18.42 -3.94
CA TYR A 80 11.45 -17.38 -2.93
C TYR A 80 11.26 -17.99 -1.55
N SER A 81 11.72 -17.26 -0.54
CA SER A 81 11.45 -17.60 0.85
C SER A 81 11.25 -16.35 1.71
N LEU A 82 10.42 -16.49 2.72
CA LEU A 82 10.32 -15.54 3.81
C LEU A 82 11.11 -16.06 5.00
N LYS A 83 12.00 -15.24 5.55
CA LYS A 83 12.65 -15.50 6.83
C LYS A 83 12.09 -14.57 7.88
N ILE A 84 11.67 -15.14 9.01
CA ILE A 84 11.14 -14.39 10.15
C ILE A 84 12.11 -14.56 11.31
N PHE A 85 12.69 -13.46 11.75
CA PHE A 85 13.58 -13.42 12.90
C PHE A 85 12.86 -12.77 14.09
N ILE A 86 12.89 -13.44 15.24
CA ILE A 86 12.30 -12.95 16.47
C ILE A 86 13.39 -12.91 17.52
N ASP A 87 13.63 -11.73 18.08
CA ASP A 87 14.54 -11.50 19.21
C ASP A 87 13.75 -10.87 20.37
N ILE A 88 13.69 -11.61 21.48
CA ILE A 88 12.94 -11.20 22.66
C ILE A 88 13.89 -11.19 23.85
N GLY A 89 14.57 -10.06 24.02
CA GLY A 89 15.51 -9.85 25.08
C GLY A 89 16.68 -10.85 25.05
N THR A 90 17.28 -11.14 26.20
CA THR A 90 18.54 -11.89 26.28
C THR A 90 18.44 -13.39 26.03
N SER A 91 17.24 -13.95 25.89
CA SER A 91 17.06 -15.41 26.03
C SER A 91 16.33 -16.11 24.89
N ILE A 92 15.61 -15.44 24.01
CA ILE A 92 14.82 -16.10 22.96
C ILE A 92 15.15 -15.49 21.60
N LYS A 93 15.91 -16.25 20.81
CA LYS A 93 16.10 -15.99 19.37
C LYS A 93 15.46 -17.13 18.61
N LYS A 94 14.58 -16.80 17.66
CA LYS A 94 13.97 -17.78 16.76
C LYS A 94 14.04 -17.29 15.32
N GLU A 95 14.27 -18.23 14.44
CA GLU A 95 14.24 -18.03 12.99
C GLU A 95 13.27 -19.05 12.39
N PHE A 96 12.47 -18.58 11.45
CA PHE A 96 11.58 -19.40 10.63
C PHE A 96 11.91 -19.13 9.18
N SER A 97 11.92 -20.16 8.35
CA SER A 97 12.05 -20.04 6.89
C SER A 97 10.84 -20.70 6.24
N LEU A 98 10.14 -19.95 5.40
CA LEU A 98 8.89 -20.34 4.76
C LEU A 98 9.08 -20.17 3.24
N PRO A 99 9.30 -21.25 2.49
CA PRO A 99 9.34 -21.19 1.03
C PRO A 99 7.94 -20.89 0.49
N PHE A 100 7.87 -20.17 -0.63
CA PHE A 100 6.64 -19.96 -1.36
C PHE A 100 6.91 -19.85 -2.86
N THR A 101 5.88 -20.02 -3.66
CA THR A 101 5.93 -19.89 -5.12
C THR A 101 5.15 -18.68 -5.59
N LEU A 102 5.55 -18.14 -6.74
CA LEU A 102 4.80 -17.12 -7.44
C LEU A 102 4.03 -17.74 -8.60
N GLU A 103 2.79 -17.34 -8.75
CA GLU A 103 2.02 -17.60 -9.97
C GLU A 103 2.52 -16.66 -11.07
N HIS A 104 2.68 -17.20 -12.28
CA HIS A 104 2.97 -16.36 -13.44
C HIS A 104 1.82 -15.35 -13.65
N TYR A 105 2.18 -14.09 -13.88
CA TYR A 105 1.22 -13.03 -14.12
C TYR A 105 1.71 -12.09 -15.22
N ASP A 106 0.92 -11.99 -16.30
CA ASP A 106 1.20 -11.10 -17.42
C ASP A 106 0.58 -9.73 -17.19
N PHE A 107 1.43 -8.73 -17.03
CA PHE A 107 0.99 -7.33 -16.97
C PHE A 107 0.82 -6.77 -18.38
N ILE A 108 -0.25 -6.02 -18.60
CA ILE A 108 -0.54 -5.39 -19.90
C ILE A 108 0.54 -4.34 -20.21
N ALA A 109 1.00 -4.32 -21.45
CA ALA A 109 1.86 -3.25 -21.97
C ALA A 109 1.07 -2.40 -22.97
N GLU A 110 1.03 -1.09 -22.75
CA GLU A 110 0.29 -0.14 -23.59
C GLU A 110 1.11 1.10 -23.92
N THR A 111 0.83 1.69 -25.09
CA THR A 111 1.38 2.99 -25.48
C THR A 111 0.27 4.04 -25.44
N ILE A 112 0.50 5.12 -24.69
CA ILE A 112 -0.46 6.19 -24.45
C ILE A 112 0.07 7.48 -25.08
N PRO A 113 -0.52 7.95 -26.20
CA PRO A 113 -0.18 9.25 -26.75
C PRO A 113 -0.76 10.36 -25.86
N LEU A 114 0.09 11.30 -25.49
CA LEU A 114 -0.30 12.46 -24.69
C LEU A 114 -0.55 13.67 -25.58
N ASN A 115 -1.62 14.42 -25.26
CA ASN A 115 -1.81 15.77 -25.81
C ASN A 115 -0.80 16.76 -25.20
N GLN A 116 -0.77 18.01 -25.69
CA GLN A 116 0.19 19.01 -25.23
C GLN A 116 0.12 19.22 -23.71
N LYS A 117 -1.08 19.46 -23.16
CA LYS A 117 -1.27 19.66 -21.71
C LYS A 117 -0.67 18.52 -20.88
N ASN A 118 -0.96 17.27 -21.25
CA ASN A 118 -0.50 16.11 -20.51
C ASN A 118 1.01 15.83 -20.72
N SER A 119 1.54 16.17 -21.90
CA SER A 119 2.99 16.15 -22.16
C SER A 119 3.72 17.14 -21.25
N ASP A 120 3.23 18.37 -21.14
CA ASP A 120 3.81 19.40 -20.29
C ASP A 120 3.79 18.97 -18.81
N ILE A 121 2.66 18.44 -18.31
CA ILE A 121 2.56 17.92 -16.93
C ILE A 121 3.55 16.77 -16.70
N LYS A 122 3.66 15.84 -17.62
CA LYS A 122 4.52 14.65 -17.46
C LYS A 122 6.00 15.02 -17.49
N GLN A 123 6.39 16.00 -18.29
CA GLN A 123 7.75 16.49 -18.47
C GLN A 123 8.11 17.62 -17.49
N ASP A 124 7.17 18.11 -16.69
CA ASP A 124 7.43 19.19 -15.73
C ASP A 124 8.51 18.78 -14.72
N MET A 125 9.57 19.57 -14.64
CA MET A 125 10.69 19.42 -13.71
C MET A 125 10.80 20.62 -12.76
N SER A 126 9.69 21.34 -12.55
CA SER A 126 9.63 22.49 -11.65
C SER A 126 9.98 22.11 -10.21
N VAL A 127 10.48 23.07 -9.46
CA VAL A 127 10.77 22.91 -8.04
C VAL A 127 9.53 22.50 -7.26
N GLU A 128 8.38 23.04 -7.65
CA GLU A 128 7.09 22.71 -7.04
C GLU A 128 6.74 21.22 -7.22
N ARG A 129 6.82 20.69 -8.45
CA ARG A 129 6.53 19.27 -8.70
C ARG A 129 7.49 18.35 -7.96
N LEU A 130 8.79 18.69 -7.95
CA LEU A 130 9.79 17.90 -7.22
C LEU A 130 9.53 17.91 -5.71
N ALA A 131 9.14 19.06 -5.14
CA ALA A 131 8.76 19.17 -3.74
C ALA A 131 7.51 18.33 -3.39
N GLN A 132 6.51 18.30 -4.28
CA GLN A 132 5.32 17.46 -4.14
C GLN A 132 5.66 15.96 -4.17
N ILE A 133 6.61 15.56 -5.01
CA ILE A 133 7.10 14.16 -5.07
C ILE A 133 7.81 13.81 -3.77
N GLU A 134 8.70 14.66 -3.27
CA GLU A 134 9.46 14.41 -2.05
C GLU A 134 8.54 14.38 -0.81
N LYS A 135 7.53 15.27 -0.74
CA LYS A 135 6.51 15.24 0.31
C LYS A 135 5.80 13.89 0.35
N LEU A 136 5.32 13.38 -0.80
CA LEU A 136 4.67 12.08 -0.87
C LEU A 136 5.62 10.95 -0.45
N ASN A 137 6.85 10.95 -0.95
CA ASN A 137 7.85 9.95 -0.59
C ASN A 137 8.13 9.96 0.93
N THR A 138 8.21 11.13 1.54
CA THR A 138 8.39 11.28 3.00
C THR A 138 7.22 10.68 3.76
N ILE A 139 5.99 10.94 3.33
CA ILE A 139 4.78 10.34 3.93
C ILE A 139 4.86 8.82 3.83
N LEU A 140 5.11 8.27 2.65
CA LEU A 140 5.11 6.82 2.41
C LEU A 140 6.27 6.08 3.11
N LYS A 141 7.39 6.76 3.37
CA LYS A 141 8.51 6.25 4.19
C LYS A 141 8.21 6.22 5.68
N THR A 142 7.26 7.03 6.12
CA THR A 142 6.95 7.16 7.55
C THR A 142 6.20 5.91 8.02
N THR A 143 6.75 5.24 9.03
CA THR A 143 6.13 4.08 9.66
C THR A 143 6.10 4.30 11.16
N MET A 144 4.93 4.64 11.70
CA MET A 144 4.74 4.84 13.14
C MET A 144 4.09 3.58 13.73
N PRO A 145 4.81 2.76 14.50
CA PRO A 145 4.32 1.45 14.96
C PRO A 145 3.03 1.48 15.78
N GLN A 146 2.66 2.65 16.32
CA GLN A 146 1.42 2.85 17.09
C GLN A 146 0.21 3.21 16.21
N ASP A 147 0.40 3.55 14.93
CA ASP A 147 -0.65 4.03 14.04
C ASP A 147 -1.38 2.86 13.37
N VAL A 148 -2.08 2.08 14.19
CA VAL A 148 -2.90 0.95 13.79
C VAL A 148 -4.37 1.39 13.81
N TYR A 149 -4.94 1.68 12.63
CA TYR A 149 -6.31 2.20 12.51
C TYR A 149 -7.29 1.12 12.04
N SER A 150 -6.92 0.29 11.05
CA SER A 150 -7.80 -0.73 10.51
C SER A 150 -7.08 -2.06 10.26
N LEU A 151 -7.66 -3.15 10.79
CA LEU A 151 -7.25 -4.52 10.51
C LEU A 151 -8.29 -5.27 9.67
N LYS A 152 -9.39 -4.60 9.29
CA LYS A 152 -10.47 -5.19 8.51
C LYS A 152 -10.13 -5.21 7.02
N PRO A 153 -10.73 -6.12 6.25
CA PRO A 153 -10.70 -6.04 4.80
C PRO A 153 -11.13 -4.66 4.30
N PHE A 154 -10.47 -4.19 3.26
CA PHE A 154 -10.85 -2.94 2.60
C PHE A 154 -12.13 -3.14 1.78
N ILE A 155 -12.81 -2.06 1.49
CA ILE A 155 -13.89 -2.01 0.51
C ILE A 155 -13.45 -1.23 -0.72
N LYS A 156 -14.10 -1.45 -1.86
CA LYS A 156 -13.88 -0.61 -3.03
C LYS A 156 -14.30 0.83 -2.72
N PRO A 157 -13.53 1.85 -3.16
CA PRO A 157 -13.85 3.25 -2.88
C PRO A 157 -15.02 3.79 -3.71
N ILE A 158 -15.57 2.98 -4.59
CA ILE A 158 -16.70 3.27 -5.50
C ILE A 158 -17.52 2.01 -5.75
N GLU A 159 -18.75 2.17 -6.20
CA GLU A 159 -19.62 1.04 -6.57
C GLU A 159 -19.34 0.49 -7.98
N SER A 160 -18.63 1.24 -8.84
CA SER A 160 -18.35 0.81 -10.22
C SER A 160 -17.35 -0.34 -10.29
N ASN A 161 -17.58 -1.25 -11.24
CA ASN A 161 -16.62 -2.30 -11.63
C ASN A 161 -15.93 -2.01 -12.97
N ARG A 162 -16.15 -0.83 -13.57
CA ARG A 162 -15.55 -0.47 -14.86
C ARG A 162 -14.10 -0.04 -14.67
N LEU A 163 -13.20 -0.99 -14.71
CA LEU A 163 -11.76 -0.73 -14.81
C LEU A 163 -11.40 -0.30 -16.24
N THR A 164 -10.64 0.78 -16.37
CA THR A 164 -10.10 1.28 -17.63
C THR A 164 -8.61 1.06 -17.76
N SER A 165 -7.91 0.88 -16.63
CA SER A 165 -6.51 0.46 -16.56
C SER A 165 -6.24 -0.27 -15.25
N PHE A 166 -5.28 -1.18 -15.28
CA PHE A 166 -5.02 -2.09 -14.18
C PHE A 166 -3.72 -1.78 -13.45
N PHE A 167 -3.66 -2.15 -12.20
CA PHE A 167 -2.41 -2.16 -11.44
C PHE A 167 -1.35 -2.99 -12.16
N GLY A 168 -0.15 -2.44 -12.23
CA GLY A 168 1.00 -3.12 -12.81
C GLY A 168 1.16 -2.95 -14.33
N ASP A 169 0.22 -2.30 -15.02
CA ASP A 169 0.34 -2.02 -16.45
C ASP A 169 1.66 -1.30 -16.77
N ARG A 170 2.33 -1.77 -17.83
CA ARG A 170 3.60 -1.23 -18.35
C ARG A 170 3.25 -0.15 -19.37
N ARG A 171 3.30 1.11 -18.99
CA ARG A 171 2.90 2.23 -19.83
C ARG A 171 4.09 2.89 -20.52
N THR A 172 3.99 3.07 -21.82
CA THR A 172 4.89 3.94 -22.60
C THR A 172 4.11 5.18 -23.00
N PHE A 173 4.46 6.32 -22.42
CA PHE A 173 3.89 7.61 -22.80
C PHE A 173 4.67 8.19 -23.98
N THR A 174 3.97 8.63 -25.04
CA THR A 174 4.57 9.35 -26.15
C THR A 174 4.16 10.82 -26.07
N TYR A 175 5.13 11.71 -26.19
CA TYR A 175 4.95 13.15 -26.04
C TYR A 175 4.77 13.84 -27.39
N THR A 176 4.24 15.05 -27.36
CA THR A 176 4.06 15.87 -28.57
C THR A 176 5.38 16.29 -29.24
N ASP A 177 6.51 16.28 -28.51
CA ASP A 177 7.84 16.54 -29.02
C ASP A 177 8.54 15.29 -29.63
N GLY A 178 7.83 14.17 -29.73
CA GLY A 178 8.34 12.90 -30.28
C GLY A 178 9.14 12.03 -29.30
N LYS A 179 9.39 12.50 -28.09
CA LYS A 179 10.05 11.70 -27.04
C LYS A 179 9.06 10.74 -26.40
N SER A 180 9.57 9.83 -25.59
CA SER A 180 8.77 8.90 -24.80
C SER A 180 9.39 8.64 -23.44
N SER A 181 8.56 8.14 -22.51
CA SER A 181 9.01 7.59 -21.23
C SER A 181 8.16 6.40 -20.83
N THR A 182 8.78 5.46 -20.10
CA THR A 182 8.09 4.31 -19.54
C THR A 182 7.69 4.57 -18.08
N SER A 183 6.61 3.98 -17.63
CA SER A 183 6.11 4.08 -16.27
C SER A 183 5.30 2.86 -15.91
N LEU A 184 5.35 2.45 -14.64
CA LEU A 184 4.45 1.47 -14.07
C LEU A 184 3.15 2.16 -13.67
N HIS A 185 2.00 1.52 -13.88
CA HIS A 185 0.73 1.94 -13.31
C HIS A 185 0.61 1.42 -11.87
N TYR A 186 0.60 2.32 -10.90
CA TYR A 186 0.70 1.96 -9.48
C TYR A 186 -0.62 1.59 -8.82
N GLY A 187 -1.75 1.73 -9.52
CA GLY A 187 -3.09 1.47 -8.98
C GLY A 187 -4.07 1.01 -10.05
N ASN A 188 -5.34 1.09 -9.74
CA ASN A 188 -6.44 0.83 -10.66
C ASN A 188 -7.13 2.12 -11.08
N ASP A 189 -7.41 2.27 -12.37
CA ASP A 189 -8.21 3.37 -12.90
C ASP A 189 -9.65 2.90 -13.11
N TYR A 190 -10.57 3.54 -12.43
CA TYR A 190 -12.02 3.32 -12.60
C TYR A 190 -12.62 4.43 -13.44
N GLY A 191 -13.04 4.11 -14.66
CA GLY A 191 -13.72 5.05 -15.57
C GLY A 191 -15.15 5.34 -15.09
N ILE A 192 -15.32 6.49 -14.44
CA ILE A 192 -16.57 6.92 -13.82
C ILE A 192 -16.88 8.38 -14.19
N PRO A 193 -18.15 8.80 -14.22
CA PRO A 193 -18.50 10.19 -14.45
C PRO A 193 -17.87 11.14 -13.45
N GLU A 194 -17.54 12.35 -13.91
CA GLU A 194 -17.12 13.43 -13.01
C GLU A 194 -18.21 13.72 -11.97
N GLY A 195 -17.82 13.95 -10.73
CA GLY A 195 -18.75 14.20 -9.63
C GLY A 195 -19.27 12.94 -8.93
N THR A 196 -18.81 11.73 -9.31
CA THR A 196 -19.17 10.50 -8.60
C THR A 196 -18.56 10.53 -7.19
N PRO A 197 -19.35 10.24 -6.12
CA PRO A 197 -18.84 10.17 -4.75
C PRO A 197 -17.74 9.11 -4.60
N ILE A 198 -16.68 9.48 -3.89
CA ILE A 198 -15.54 8.62 -3.55
C ILE A 198 -15.51 8.44 -2.04
N ILE A 199 -15.43 7.19 -1.58
CA ILE A 199 -15.44 6.84 -0.16
C ILE A 199 -14.11 6.22 0.29
N SER A 200 -13.83 6.29 1.59
CA SER A 200 -12.66 5.65 2.18
C SER A 200 -12.75 4.13 2.13
N CYS A 201 -11.71 3.48 1.61
CA CYS A 201 -11.67 2.02 1.55
C CYS A 201 -11.55 1.35 2.93
N ALA A 202 -11.05 2.06 3.95
CA ALA A 202 -10.88 1.57 5.32
C ALA A 202 -10.81 2.74 6.31
N GLU A 203 -10.92 2.46 7.60
CA GLU A 203 -10.63 3.43 8.64
C GLU A 203 -9.17 3.87 8.61
N GLY A 204 -8.91 5.17 8.82
CA GLY A 204 -7.54 5.69 8.80
C GLY A 204 -7.45 7.18 9.09
N ARG A 205 -6.22 7.67 9.01
CA ARG A 205 -5.90 9.10 9.16
C ARG A 205 -5.52 9.70 7.81
N ILE A 206 -6.14 10.81 7.44
CA ILE A 206 -5.74 11.61 6.27
C ILE A 206 -4.35 12.18 6.52
N VAL A 207 -3.36 11.77 5.74
CA VAL A 207 -1.98 12.25 5.86
C VAL A 207 -1.60 13.21 4.73
N MET A 208 -2.45 13.31 3.70
CA MET A 208 -2.34 14.32 2.64
C MET A 208 -3.73 14.57 2.03
N ALA A 209 -4.08 15.83 1.82
CA ALA A 209 -5.28 16.28 1.11
C ALA A 209 -4.95 17.59 0.40
N GLU A 210 -4.51 17.55 -0.88
CA GLU A 210 -4.01 18.71 -1.62
C GLU A 210 -4.13 18.54 -3.14
N ASN A 211 -3.99 19.66 -3.86
CA ASN A 211 -3.89 19.65 -5.32
C ASN A 211 -2.43 19.52 -5.73
N ARG A 212 -2.13 18.54 -6.59
CA ARG A 212 -0.77 18.24 -7.08
C ARG A 212 -0.71 18.34 -8.59
N ILE A 213 0.43 18.75 -9.13
CA ILE A 213 0.64 18.94 -10.57
C ILE A 213 0.32 17.65 -11.34
N SER A 214 0.88 16.51 -10.89
CA SER A 214 0.74 15.24 -11.63
C SER A 214 -0.57 14.52 -11.36
N THR A 215 -1.05 14.51 -10.12
CA THR A 215 -2.19 13.67 -9.70
C THR A 215 -3.47 14.46 -9.42
N GLY A 216 -3.42 15.80 -9.62
CA GLY A 216 -4.56 16.68 -9.35
C GLY A 216 -4.95 16.68 -7.87
N TRP A 217 -6.22 16.90 -7.56
CA TRP A 217 -6.73 16.78 -6.22
C TRP A 217 -6.56 15.36 -5.71
N SER A 218 -5.79 15.23 -4.63
CA SER A 218 -5.24 13.95 -4.14
C SER A 218 -5.47 13.80 -2.66
N ILE A 219 -5.82 12.57 -2.24
CA ILE A 219 -5.94 12.17 -0.85
C ILE A 219 -5.02 10.98 -0.60
N VAL A 220 -4.33 10.97 0.54
CA VAL A 220 -3.59 9.82 1.06
C VAL A 220 -4.07 9.54 2.47
N ILE A 221 -4.40 8.28 2.74
CA ILE A 221 -4.89 7.80 4.03
C ILE A 221 -3.93 6.74 4.56
N GLU A 222 -3.46 6.90 5.78
CA GLU A 222 -2.72 5.89 6.54
C GLU A 222 -3.70 4.96 7.27
N HIS A 223 -3.54 3.64 7.10
CA HIS A 223 -4.38 2.61 7.73
C HIS A 223 -3.64 1.80 8.77
N LEU A 224 -2.39 1.45 8.47
CA LEU A 224 -1.45 0.70 9.32
C LEU A 224 -0.05 1.28 9.13
N PRO A 225 0.90 0.98 10.02
CA PRO A 225 2.30 1.37 9.82
C PRO A 225 2.81 0.94 8.45
N GLY A 226 3.09 1.91 7.57
CA GLY A 226 3.55 1.69 6.20
C GLY A 226 2.48 1.28 5.19
N LEU A 227 1.19 1.19 5.57
CA LEU A 227 0.08 0.86 4.66
C LEU A 227 -0.80 2.08 4.41
N TYR A 228 -0.86 2.51 3.16
CA TYR A 228 -1.57 3.71 2.70
C TYR A 228 -2.49 3.40 1.53
N SER A 229 -3.65 4.09 1.47
CA SER A 229 -4.46 4.20 0.25
C SER A 229 -4.38 5.61 -0.33
N LEU A 230 -4.38 5.71 -1.66
CA LEU A 230 -4.21 6.94 -2.40
C LEU A 230 -5.34 7.08 -3.43
N TYR A 231 -5.89 8.28 -3.53
CA TYR A 231 -7.03 8.62 -4.38
C TYR A 231 -6.66 9.85 -5.19
N TYR A 232 -6.64 9.72 -6.52
CA TYR A 232 -6.16 10.80 -7.41
C TYR A 232 -7.21 11.23 -8.43
N HIS A 233 -6.91 12.35 -9.08
CA HIS A 233 -7.71 12.97 -10.13
C HIS A 233 -9.09 13.44 -9.68
N LEU A 234 -9.26 13.70 -8.37
CA LEU A 234 -10.52 14.16 -7.81
C LEU A 234 -10.87 15.57 -8.34
N LYS A 235 -12.14 15.94 -8.27
CA LYS A 235 -12.64 17.29 -8.57
C LYS A 235 -12.63 18.18 -7.33
N GLU A 236 -13.01 17.61 -6.21
CA GLU A 236 -13.11 18.29 -4.92
C GLU A 236 -12.85 17.33 -3.77
N LEU A 237 -12.43 17.86 -2.64
CA LEU A 237 -12.15 17.12 -1.40
C LEU A 237 -13.13 17.56 -0.31
N ASP A 238 -13.73 16.57 0.38
CA ASP A 238 -14.61 16.80 1.55
C ASP A 238 -13.88 16.56 2.88
N VAL A 239 -12.58 16.25 2.82
CA VAL A 239 -11.72 15.94 3.97
C VAL A 239 -10.47 16.81 3.96
N LYS A 240 -9.77 16.86 5.10
CA LYS A 240 -8.52 17.62 5.28
C LYS A 240 -7.45 16.78 5.97
N GLU A 241 -6.20 17.16 5.80
CA GLU A 241 -5.05 16.56 6.47
C GLU A 241 -5.23 16.56 8.00
N GLY A 242 -4.86 15.45 8.65
CA GLY A 242 -5.01 15.20 10.08
C GLY A 242 -6.38 14.64 10.49
N GLN A 243 -7.39 14.65 9.62
CA GLN A 243 -8.72 14.11 9.92
C GLN A 243 -8.68 12.58 10.01
N MET A 244 -9.42 12.01 10.98
CA MET A 244 -9.75 10.59 11.02
C MET A 244 -11.00 10.34 10.18
N VAL A 245 -10.97 9.28 9.38
CA VAL A 245 -12.11 8.83 8.58
C VAL A 245 -12.43 7.38 8.88
N LYS A 246 -13.71 7.02 8.78
CA LYS A 246 -14.19 5.63 8.88
C LYS A 246 -14.21 4.96 7.51
N GLN A 247 -14.22 3.64 7.50
CA GLN A 247 -14.51 2.89 6.28
C GLN A 247 -15.89 3.30 5.73
N GLY A 248 -15.95 3.62 4.43
CA GLY A 248 -17.17 4.08 3.77
C GLY A 248 -17.48 5.57 3.93
N GLU A 249 -16.67 6.34 4.66
CA GLU A 249 -16.86 7.79 4.80
C GLU A 249 -16.53 8.51 3.49
N LEU A 250 -17.34 9.53 3.14
CA LEU A 250 -17.16 10.34 1.94
C LEU A 250 -15.83 11.11 2.01
N LEU A 251 -15.03 11.01 0.96
CA LEU A 251 -13.74 11.69 0.82
C LEU A 251 -13.80 12.90 -0.11
N GLY A 252 -14.68 12.87 -1.11
CA GLY A 252 -14.79 13.88 -2.15
C GLY A 252 -15.47 13.31 -3.40
N LYS A 253 -15.23 13.94 -4.54
CA LYS A 253 -15.84 13.54 -5.82
C LYS A 253 -14.79 13.33 -6.91
N SER A 254 -15.04 12.33 -7.77
CA SER A 254 -14.22 12.05 -8.94
C SER A 254 -14.13 13.23 -9.90
N GLY A 255 -13.04 13.32 -10.65
CA GLY A 255 -12.78 14.35 -11.62
C GLY A 255 -11.83 13.91 -12.73
N ALA A 256 -11.14 14.88 -13.31
CA ALA A 256 -10.11 14.71 -14.33
C ALA A 256 -8.96 15.72 -14.14
N THR A 257 -8.61 16.01 -12.87
CA THR A 257 -7.54 16.97 -12.55
C THR A 257 -6.16 16.31 -12.65
N GLY A 258 -5.12 17.11 -12.89
CA GLY A 258 -3.75 16.62 -13.10
C GLY A 258 -3.56 15.95 -14.47
N LEU A 259 -2.73 14.90 -14.52
CA LEU A 259 -2.42 14.10 -15.70
C LEU A 259 -3.53 13.05 -15.92
N ALA A 260 -4.65 13.46 -16.48
CA ALA A 260 -5.79 12.61 -16.81
C ALA A 260 -6.22 12.79 -18.26
N THR A 261 -6.61 11.70 -18.93
CA THR A 261 -7.14 11.72 -20.30
C THR A 261 -8.67 11.84 -20.33
N GLY A 262 -9.33 11.62 -19.21
CA GLY A 262 -10.78 11.74 -19.03
C GLY A 262 -11.16 11.50 -17.56
N PRO A 263 -12.45 11.66 -17.22
CA PRO A 263 -12.91 11.46 -15.83
C PRO A 263 -12.71 10.02 -15.37
N HIS A 264 -12.01 9.85 -14.25
CA HIS A 264 -11.78 8.56 -13.60
C HIS A 264 -11.33 8.75 -12.14
N LEU A 265 -11.38 7.69 -11.36
CA LEU A 265 -10.67 7.56 -10.09
C LEU A 265 -9.44 6.69 -10.32
N HIS A 266 -8.25 7.19 -10.00
CA HIS A 266 -7.08 6.36 -9.74
C HIS A 266 -7.05 5.99 -8.27
N TRP A 267 -7.12 4.68 -7.96
CA TRP A 267 -7.04 4.13 -6.61
C TRP A 267 -5.82 3.24 -6.47
N GLU A 268 -4.96 3.60 -5.51
CA GLU A 268 -3.66 2.99 -5.32
C GLU A 268 -3.47 2.57 -3.86
N ILE A 269 -2.79 1.44 -3.62
CA ILE A 269 -2.37 1.00 -2.29
C ILE A 269 -0.84 0.93 -2.24
N ARG A 270 -0.28 1.47 -1.18
CA ARG A 270 1.17 1.41 -0.88
C ARG A 270 1.43 0.66 0.41
N LEU A 271 2.38 -0.27 0.36
CA LEU A 271 2.93 -0.96 1.52
C LEU A 271 4.44 -0.76 1.54
N ASN A 272 4.98 -0.15 2.61
CA ASN A 272 6.41 0.15 2.74
C ASN A 272 6.97 0.82 1.48
N MET A 273 6.31 1.87 0.99
CA MET A 273 6.57 2.60 -0.25
C MET A 273 6.23 1.87 -1.55
N ALA A 274 6.29 0.55 -1.61
CA ALA A 274 5.99 -0.19 -2.83
C ALA A 274 4.48 -0.17 -3.14
N ALA A 275 4.14 -0.02 -4.42
CA ALA A 275 2.76 -0.20 -4.86
C ALA A 275 2.39 -1.68 -4.82
N VAL A 276 1.21 -1.97 -4.30
CA VAL A 276 0.67 -3.33 -4.20
C VAL A 276 -0.73 -3.38 -4.78
N ARG A 277 -1.12 -4.55 -5.29
CA ARG A 277 -2.39 -4.75 -5.96
C ARG A 277 -3.56 -4.45 -5.01
N PRO A 278 -4.44 -3.49 -5.34
CA PRO A 278 -5.53 -3.09 -4.44
C PRO A 278 -6.48 -4.22 -4.07
N GLU A 279 -6.76 -5.15 -5.00
CA GLU A 279 -7.66 -6.28 -4.78
C GLU A 279 -7.20 -7.23 -3.68
N PHE A 280 -5.88 -7.30 -3.42
CA PHE A 280 -5.32 -8.11 -2.34
C PHE A 280 -5.94 -7.72 -0.98
N PHE A 281 -6.23 -6.44 -0.77
CA PHE A 281 -6.75 -5.93 0.50
C PHE A 281 -8.27 -6.04 0.66
N LEU A 282 -9.00 -6.46 -0.38
CA LEU A 282 -10.45 -6.72 -0.29
C LEU A 282 -10.77 -8.02 0.48
N GLN A 283 -9.77 -8.78 0.87
CA GLN A 283 -9.88 -10.00 1.68
C GLN A 283 -9.22 -9.82 3.05
N ASP A 284 -9.37 -10.80 3.94
CA ASP A 284 -8.77 -10.76 5.29
C ASP A 284 -7.24 -10.94 5.26
N PHE A 285 -6.53 -9.89 4.90
CA PHE A 285 -5.06 -9.86 4.85
C PHE A 285 -4.40 -9.86 6.24
N ALA A 286 -5.13 -9.45 7.29
CA ALA A 286 -4.61 -9.34 8.65
C ALA A 286 -4.95 -10.55 9.53
N HIS A 287 -5.52 -11.62 8.95
CA HIS A 287 -5.88 -12.87 9.62
C HIS A 287 -6.74 -12.67 10.86
N GLN A 288 -7.80 -11.81 10.76
CA GLN A 288 -8.70 -11.51 11.88
C GLN A 288 -9.73 -12.62 12.12
N ASN A 289 -10.08 -13.39 11.08
CA ASN A 289 -11.15 -14.38 11.13
C ASN A 289 -10.70 -15.79 11.57
N ASN A 290 -9.45 -15.99 11.99
CA ASN A 290 -8.94 -17.29 12.43
C ASN A 290 -9.24 -17.61 13.91
N ASN A 291 -10.46 -17.26 14.38
CA ASN A 291 -11.00 -17.77 15.65
C ASN A 291 -12.04 -18.86 15.32
N ASN A 292 -11.56 -20.05 14.96
CA ASN A 292 -12.30 -21.31 15.12
C ASN A 292 -11.41 -22.30 15.85
#